data_e9ed31e8404917de63c7a4d9ce003b38
#
_entry.id   e9ed31e8404917de63c7a4d9ce003b38
#
_cell.length_a   1.000
_cell.length_b   1.000
_cell.length_c   1.000
_cell.angle_alpha   90.00
_cell.angle_beta   90.00
_cell.angle_gamma   90.00
#
_symmetry.space_group_name_H-M   'P 1'
#
loop_
_entity.id
_entity.type
_entity.pdbx_description
1 polymer ?
#
loop_
_entity_poly.entity_id
_entity_poly.type
_entity_poly.pdbx_seq_one_letter_code
_entity_poly.pdbx_strand_id
1 'polypeptide(L)'
;KPLKKILGIPMLAHCYERALLSQACDKLVIATPDEEIMNWANNHEIPAVLTSHHHERATERAQETLDILSKQGERYDFILLLQGDEPQIFPDDIKNLSAAFSGSELEIVNLVYPIDGDDLNNPNVVKAIMTNTSKISFFTRAHVPNRSDKAMRQLGMIGFTLAALTQYINLQPTPLEELESIDMMRLLENDYEI
;
A
#
# COMPACT_ATOMS: atom_id res chain seq x y z
N LYS A 1 -12.57 10.87 -5.37
CA LYS A 1 -13.07 9.58 -4.83
C LYS A 1 -12.80 9.45 -3.32
N PRO A 2 -11.62 9.75 -2.77
CA PRO A 2 -11.30 9.55 -1.34
C PRO A 2 -12.21 10.32 -0.35
N LEU A 3 -12.75 11.47 -0.76
CA LEU A 3 -13.66 12.26 0.08
C LEU A 3 -15.14 11.85 -0.04
N LYS A 4 -15.48 10.81 -0.83
CA LYS A 4 -16.83 10.23 -0.82
C LYS A 4 -17.14 9.64 0.55
N LYS A 5 -18.34 9.89 1.03
CA LYS A 5 -18.75 9.49 2.38
C LYS A 5 -19.24 8.04 2.43
N ILE A 6 -18.77 7.30 3.43
CA ILE A 6 -19.27 6.00 3.87
C ILE A 6 -19.84 6.23 5.27
N LEU A 7 -21.13 5.96 5.46
CA LEU A 7 -21.83 6.23 6.73
C LEU A 7 -21.64 7.66 7.26
N GLY A 8 -21.62 8.64 6.36
CA GLY A 8 -21.49 10.06 6.70
C GLY A 8 -20.05 10.57 6.88
N ILE A 9 -19.03 9.70 6.88
CA ILE A 9 -17.62 10.00 7.07
C ILE A 9 -16.86 9.78 5.75
N PRO A 10 -15.93 10.66 5.33
CA PRO A 10 -15.12 10.43 4.13
C PRO A 10 -14.38 9.09 4.17
N MET A 11 -14.30 8.40 3.03
CA MET A 11 -13.59 7.12 2.93
C MET A 11 -12.14 7.22 3.42
N LEU A 12 -11.45 8.30 3.07
CA LEU A 12 -10.07 8.56 3.53
C LEU A 12 -9.98 8.71 5.04
N ALA A 13 -10.99 9.29 5.70
CA ALA A 13 -11.03 9.40 7.15
C ALA A 13 -11.14 8.02 7.82
N HIS A 14 -11.91 7.09 7.25
CA HIS A 14 -11.94 5.71 7.76
C HIS A 14 -10.55 5.05 7.70
N CYS A 15 -9.81 5.22 6.59
CA CYS A 15 -8.44 4.69 6.46
C CYS A 15 -7.50 5.34 7.49
N TYR A 16 -7.55 6.67 7.60
CA TYR A 16 -6.71 7.41 8.53
C TYR A 16 -6.93 7.04 10.00
N GLU A 17 -8.20 7.02 10.44
CA GLU A 17 -8.57 6.69 11.82
C GLU A 17 -8.17 5.25 12.18
N ARG A 18 -8.32 4.29 11.25
CA ARG A 18 -7.89 2.91 11.48
C ARG A 18 -6.39 2.78 11.58
N ALA A 19 -5.66 3.53 10.75
CA ALA A 19 -4.20 3.60 10.85
C ALA A 19 -3.76 4.23 12.18
N LEU A 20 -4.42 5.29 12.62
CA LEU A 20 -4.15 5.94 13.90
C LEU A 20 -4.41 4.99 15.09
N LEU A 21 -5.53 4.26 15.06
CA LEU A 21 -5.89 3.27 16.09
C LEU A 21 -4.90 2.10 16.18
N SER A 22 -4.16 1.79 15.12
CA SER A 22 -3.15 0.72 15.15
C SER A 22 -1.99 1.03 16.07
N GLN A 23 -1.67 2.31 16.28
CA GLN A 23 -0.48 2.77 17.02
C GLN A 23 0.82 2.12 16.52
N ALA A 24 0.88 1.80 15.22
CA ALA A 24 1.94 1.01 14.62
C ALA A 24 3.07 1.84 14.02
N CYS A 25 2.95 3.16 14.00
CA CYS A 25 3.90 4.08 13.38
C CYS A 25 4.11 5.34 14.22
N ASP A 26 5.32 5.89 14.17
CA ASP A 26 5.69 7.13 14.86
C ASP A 26 5.07 8.36 14.19
N LYS A 27 4.82 8.26 12.88
CA LYS A 27 4.20 9.31 12.08
C LYS A 27 3.18 8.73 11.11
N LEU A 28 2.02 9.36 11.05
CA LEU A 28 0.98 9.10 10.05
C LEU A 28 0.73 10.38 9.27
N VAL A 29 0.76 10.29 7.94
CA VAL A 29 0.59 11.45 7.05
C VAL A 29 -0.21 11.07 5.82
N ILE A 30 -1.09 11.96 5.36
CA ILE A 30 -1.78 11.81 4.09
C ILE A 30 -0.91 12.39 2.97
N ALA A 31 -0.60 11.59 1.96
CA ALA A 31 0.11 12.00 0.76
C ALA A 31 -0.87 12.16 -0.41
N THR A 32 -0.94 13.34 -1.00
CA THR A 32 -1.92 13.63 -2.06
C THR A 32 -1.44 14.72 -3.01
N PRO A 33 -1.75 14.66 -4.32
CA PRO A 33 -1.58 15.79 -5.24
C PRO A 33 -2.79 16.72 -5.23
N ASP A 34 -3.89 16.34 -4.58
CA ASP A 34 -5.19 16.96 -4.68
C ASP A 34 -5.36 18.03 -3.60
N GLU A 35 -5.50 19.30 -4.01
CA GLU A 35 -5.69 20.43 -3.10
C GLU A 35 -6.98 20.29 -2.28
N GLU A 36 -8.04 19.67 -2.82
CA GLU A 36 -9.28 19.45 -2.08
C GLU A 36 -9.03 18.53 -0.87
N ILE A 37 -8.20 17.48 -1.07
CA ILE A 37 -7.82 16.57 0.01
C ILE A 37 -6.90 17.28 1.02
N MET A 38 -5.94 18.09 0.55
CA MET A 38 -5.09 18.91 1.42
C MET A 38 -5.91 19.87 2.29
N ASN A 39 -6.85 20.60 1.67
CA ASN A 39 -7.73 21.51 2.40
C ASN A 39 -8.60 20.78 3.42
N TRP A 40 -9.12 19.60 3.03
CA TRP A 40 -9.87 18.77 3.96
C TRP A 40 -9.01 18.32 5.14
N ALA A 41 -7.79 17.82 4.91
CA ALA A 41 -6.86 17.41 5.96
C ALA A 41 -6.51 18.58 6.90
N ASN A 42 -6.18 19.73 6.36
CA ASN A 42 -5.87 20.94 7.14
C ASN A 42 -7.04 21.37 8.02
N ASN A 43 -8.28 21.33 7.51
CA ASN A 43 -9.48 21.68 8.26
C ASN A 43 -9.78 20.70 9.41
N HIS A 44 -9.19 19.52 9.39
CA HIS A 44 -9.33 18.48 10.42
C HIS A 44 -8.05 18.28 11.25
N GLU A 45 -7.05 19.16 11.08
CA GLU A 45 -5.75 19.10 11.78
C GLU A 45 -5.01 17.77 11.53
N ILE A 46 -5.23 17.16 10.37
CA ILE A 46 -4.59 15.92 9.94
C ILE A 46 -3.27 16.25 9.21
N PRO A 47 -2.12 15.68 9.61
CA PRO A 47 -0.88 15.85 8.87
C PRO A 47 -1.00 15.38 7.43
N ALA A 48 -0.63 16.26 6.49
CA ALA A 48 -0.69 15.95 5.06
C ALA A 48 0.49 16.56 4.31
N VAL A 49 0.88 15.91 3.22
CA VAL A 49 1.95 16.34 2.30
C VAL A 49 1.36 16.47 0.90
N LEU A 50 1.53 17.64 0.31
CA LEU A 50 1.20 17.85 -1.09
C LEU A 50 2.33 17.29 -1.95
N THR A 51 1.98 16.37 -2.84
CA THR A 51 2.92 15.68 -3.73
C THR A 51 2.62 16.00 -5.19
N SER A 52 3.54 15.66 -6.08
CA SER A 52 3.39 15.88 -7.51
C SER A 52 2.18 15.14 -8.11
N HIS A 53 1.57 15.75 -9.14
CA HIS A 53 0.56 15.10 -9.99
C HIS A 53 1.16 14.08 -10.98
N HIS A 54 2.49 14.04 -11.15
CA HIS A 54 3.14 13.18 -12.14
C HIS A 54 3.23 11.71 -11.71
N HIS A 55 3.00 11.42 -10.44
CA HIS A 55 3.04 10.04 -9.95
C HIS A 55 1.84 9.24 -10.44
N GLU A 56 2.12 8.15 -11.14
CA GLU A 56 1.11 7.19 -11.59
C GLU A 56 0.84 6.12 -10.54
N ARG A 57 1.82 5.85 -9.67
CA ARG A 57 1.76 4.81 -8.64
C ARG A 57 1.80 5.40 -7.23
N ALA A 58 1.11 4.70 -6.30
CA ALA A 58 1.10 5.08 -4.89
C ALA A 58 2.50 4.98 -4.27
N THR A 59 3.30 4.02 -4.70
CA THR A 59 4.67 3.78 -4.23
C THR A 59 5.61 4.94 -4.58
N GLU A 60 5.47 5.53 -5.77
CA GLU A 60 6.22 6.74 -6.18
C GLU A 60 5.86 7.94 -5.29
N ARG A 61 4.58 8.09 -4.96
CA ARG A 61 4.07 9.13 -4.07
C ARG A 61 4.60 8.96 -2.64
N ALA A 62 4.71 7.73 -2.16
CA ALA A 62 5.29 7.44 -0.86
C ALA A 62 6.77 7.88 -0.79
N GLN A 63 7.56 7.63 -1.84
CA GLN A 63 8.95 8.09 -1.90
C GLN A 63 9.05 9.62 -1.88
N GLU A 64 8.27 10.34 -2.70
CA GLU A 64 8.29 11.82 -2.66
C GLU A 64 7.93 12.35 -1.28
N THR A 65 6.93 11.74 -0.63
CA THR A 65 6.55 12.11 0.74
C THR A 65 7.71 11.91 1.70
N LEU A 66 8.40 10.79 1.63
CA LEU A 66 9.60 10.52 2.42
C LEU A 66 10.71 11.56 2.17
N ASP A 67 10.94 11.91 0.91
CA ASP A 67 11.96 12.91 0.53
C ASP A 67 11.64 14.29 1.12
N ILE A 68 10.35 14.68 1.12
CA ILE A 68 9.89 15.95 1.72
C ILE A 68 10.12 15.95 3.23
N LEU A 69 9.71 14.88 3.93
CA LEU A 69 9.89 14.74 5.37
C LEU A 69 11.38 14.68 5.75
N SER A 70 12.19 14.00 4.96
CA SER A 70 13.64 13.92 5.17
C SER A 70 14.33 15.28 5.05
N LYS A 71 13.88 16.15 4.13
CA LYS A 71 14.36 17.55 4.01
C LYS A 71 13.98 18.39 5.22
N GLN A 72 12.94 18.00 5.96
CA GLN A 72 12.52 18.63 7.22
C GLN A 72 13.31 18.08 8.43
N GLY A 73 14.25 17.15 8.20
CA GLY A 73 15.11 16.57 9.23
C GLY A 73 14.56 15.29 9.86
N GLU A 74 13.42 14.79 9.38
CA GLU A 74 12.81 13.55 9.88
C GLU A 74 13.55 12.31 9.34
N ARG A 75 13.58 11.22 10.12
CA ARG A 75 14.23 9.95 9.75
C ARG A 75 13.32 8.79 10.15
N TYR A 76 13.24 7.80 9.26
CA TYR A 76 12.43 6.60 9.45
C TYR A 76 13.20 5.38 9.00
N ASP A 77 12.95 4.23 9.59
CA ASP A 77 13.60 2.96 9.23
C ASP A 77 12.83 2.22 8.14
N PHE A 78 11.51 2.35 8.15
CA PHE A 78 10.62 1.72 7.14
C PHE A 78 9.35 2.55 6.93
N ILE A 79 8.68 2.27 5.84
CA ILE A 79 7.46 2.94 5.39
C ILE A 79 6.34 1.92 5.29
N LEU A 80 5.18 2.26 5.85
CA LEU A 80 3.93 1.56 5.63
C LEU A 80 3.05 2.39 4.69
N LEU A 81 2.90 1.92 3.45
CA LEU A 81 2.02 2.51 2.46
C LEU A 81 0.63 1.92 2.62
N LEU A 82 -0.33 2.72 3.05
CA LEU A 82 -1.75 2.37 3.08
C LEU A 82 -2.49 3.14 1.99
N GLN A 83 -3.13 2.44 1.07
CA GLN A 83 -3.95 3.07 0.04
C GLN A 83 -5.24 3.65 0.64
N GLY A 84 -5.61 4.87 0.22
CA GLY A 84 -6.74 5.62 0.78
C GLY A 84 -8.13 5.08 0.37
N ASP A 85 -8.20 3.90 -0.24
CA ASP A 85 -9.43 3.18 -0.58
C ASP A 85 -9.56 1.80 0.12
N GLU A 86 -8.83 1.64 1.23
CA GLU A 86 -8.94 0.48 2.14
C GLU A 86 -9.66 0.85 3.45
N PRO A 87 -10.95 1.30 3.39
CA PRO A 87 -11.66 1.80 4.57
C PRO A 87 -12.01 0.72 5.60
N GLN A 88 -11.81 -0.55 5.27
CA GLN A 88 -12.12 -1.70 6.12
C GLN A 88 -10.87 -2.38 6.70
N ILE A 89 -9.66 -1.84 6.47
CA ILE A 89 -8.43 -2.37 7.04
C ILE A 89 -8.55 -2.48 8.58
N PHE A 90 -8.11 -3.58 9.16
CA PHE A 90 -8.11 -3.72 10.61
C PHE A 90 -6.86 -3.08 11.21
N PRO A 91 -6.97 -2.32 12.32
CA PRO A 91 -5.80 -1.76 13.02
C PRO A 91 -4.75 -2.82 13.41
N ASP A 92 -5.19 -4.01 13.78
CA ASP A 92 -4.29 -5.12 14.12
C ASP A 92 -3.49 -5.63 12.92
N ASP A 93 -4.05 -5.57 11.70
CA ASP A 93 -3.32 -5.94 10.48
C ASP A 93 -2.18 -4.96 10.20
N ILE A 94 -2.42 -3.65 10.40
CA ILE A 94 -1.40 -2.61 10.28
C ILE A 94 -0.28 -2.85 11.31
N LYS A 95 -0.67 -3.16 12.56
CA LYS A 95 0.28 -3.47 13.64
C LYS A 95 1.10 -4.72 13.34
N ASN A 96 0.47 -5.77 12.84
CA ASN A 96 1.15 -7.02 12.47
C ASN A 96 2.14 -6.81 11.32
N LEU A 97 1.77 -6.00 10.32
CA LEU A 97 2.68 -5.68 9.21
C LEU A 97 3.87 -4.84 9.70
N SER A 98 3.66 -3.86 10.57
CA SER A 98 4.75 -3.12 11.20
C SER A 98 5.67 -4.04 12.00
N ALA A 99 5.12 -4.96 12.78
CA ALA A 99 5.89 -5.91 13.58
C ALA A 99 6.72 -6.88 12.70
N ALA A 100 6.30 -7.15 11.46
CA ALA A 100 7.04 -8.01 10.54
C ALA A 100 8.43 -7.46 10.19
N PHE A 101 8.66 -6.14 10.28
CA PHE A 101 9.98 -5.53 10.07
C PHE A 101 10.86 -5.54 11.32
N SER A 102 10.29 -5.68 12.50
CA SER A 102 11.03 -5.62 13.77
C SER A 102 11.90 -6.88 13.95
N GLY A 103 13.22 -6.72 13.80
CA GLY A 103 14.18 -7.80 13.97
C GLY A 103 14.20 -8.84 12.84
N SER A 104 13.65 -8.50 11.67
CA SER A 104 13.67 -9.34 10.47
C SER A 104 14.59 -8.74 9.40
N GLU A 105 14.96 -9.57 8.41
CA GLU A 105 15.67 -9.16 7.19
C GLU A 105 14.72 -8.86 6.03
N LEU A 106 13.40 -8.76 6.29
CA LEU A 106 12.40 -8.49 5.26
C LEU A 106 12.55 -7.05 4.75
N GLU A 107 12.58 -6.89 3.43
CA GLU A 107 12.69 -5.59 2.78
C GLU A 107 11.35 -5.07 2.27
N ILE A 108 10.46 -5.99 1.86
CA ILE A 108 9.15 -5.68 1.30
C ILE A 108 8.13 -6.68 1.85
N VAL A 109 7.02 -6.18 2.34
CA VAL A 109 5.91 -7.01 2.83
C VAL A 109 4.60 -6.47 2.29
N ASN A 110 3.79 -7.33 1.67
CA ASN A 110 2.45 -6.97 1.22
C ASN A 110 1.40 -7.74 2.01
N LEU A 111 0.41 -7.04 2.53
CA LEU A 111 -0.70 -7.67 3.22
C LEU A 111 -1.61 -8.37 2.20
N VAL A 112 -1.98 -9.60 2.50
CA VAL A 112 -2.91 -10.39 1.69
C VAL A 112 -4.03 -10.94 2.55
N TYR A 113 -5.19 -11.21 1.94
CA TYR A 113 -6.37 -11.71 2.63
C TYR A 113 -7.05 -12.81 1.83
N PRO A 114 -7.71 -13.81 2.47
CA PRO A 114 -8.49 -14.81 1.74
C PRO A 114 -9.55 -14.16 0.83
N ILE A 115 -9.74 -14.72 -0.34
CA ILE A 115 -10.79 -14.29 -1.27
C ILE A 115 -12.08 -15.04 -0.96
N ASP A 116 -13.19 -14.30 -0.87
CA ASP A 116 -14.53 -14.86 -0.88
C ASP A 116 -15.04 -15.05 -2.32
N GLY A 117 -15.77 -16.13 -2.54
CA GLY A 117 -16.30 -16.68 -3.79
C GLY A 117 -16.40 -15.78 -5.02
N ASP A 118 -17.19 -14.70 -4.97
CA ASP A 118 -17.45 -13.84 -6.13
C ASP A 118 -16.26 -12.94 -6.52
N ASP A 119 -15.40 -12.60 -5.57
CA ASP A 119 -14.24 -11.74 -5.79
C ASP A 119 -13.16 -12.42 -6.64
N LEU A 120 -13.15 -13.74 -6.74
CA LEU A 120 -12.20 -14.47 -7.58
C LEU A 120 -12.36 -14.12 -9.08
N ASN A 121 -13.59 -13.87 -9.52
CA ASN A 121 -13.91 -13.47 -10.88
C ASN A 121 -13.83 -11.95 -11.11
N ASN A 122 -13.65 -11.16 -10.05
CA ASN A 122 -13.64 -9.71 -10.13
C ASN A 122 -12.26 -9.20 -10.58
N PRO A 123 -12.13 -8.58 -11.77
CA PRO A 123 -10.84 -8.05 -12.25
C PRO A 123 -10.34 -6.84 -11.46
N ASN A 124 -11.18 -6.22 -10.63
CA ASN A 124 -10.76 -5.13 -9.74
C ASN A 124 -10.06 -5.66 -8.48
N VAL A 125 -10.22 -6.94 -8.16
CA VAL A 125 -9.53 -7.61 -7.06
C VAL A 125 -8.25 -8.23 -7.60
N VAL A 126 -7.11 -7.78 -7.10
CA VAL A 126 -5.79 -8.35 -7.43
C VAL A 126 -5.60 -9.64 -6.64
N LYS A 127 -5.33 -10.75 -7.34
CA LYS A 127 -5.02 -12.05 -6.74
C LYS A 127 -3.54 -12.13 -6.46
N ALA A 128 -3.19 -12.64 -5.29
CA ALA A 128 -1.81 -12.90 -4.88
C ALA A 128 -1.56 -14.41 -4.93
N ILE A 129 -0.62 -14.84 -5.74
CA ILE A 129 -0.18 -16.23 -5.83
C ILE A 129 1.06 -16.39 -4.96
N MET A 130 0.95 -17.19 -3.92
CA MET A 130 1.99 -17.35 -2.92
C MET A 130 2.58 -18.75 -2.94
N THR A 131 3.84 -18.83 -2.56
CA THR A 131 4.49 -20.10 -2.21
C THR A 131 4.00 -20.60 -0.85
N ASN A 132 4.34 -21.83 -0.52
CA ASN A 132 4.09 -22.39 0.83
C ASN A 132 4.97 -21.77 1.93
N THR A 133 5.94 -20.93 1.57
CA THR A 133 6.78 -20.15 2.48
C THR A 133 6.34 -18.68 2.60
N SER A 134 5.10 -18.38 2.17
CA SER A 134 4.50 -17.04 2.20
C SER A 134 5.20 -15.98 1.34
N LYS A 135 6.01 -16.39 0.36
CA LYS A 135 6.56 -15.47 -0.65
C LYS A 135 5.57 -15.32 -1.80
N ILE A 136 5.43 -14.11 -2.30
CA ILE A 136 4.61 -13.82 -3.48
C ILE A 136 5.34 -14.31 -4.73
N SER A 137 4.70 -15.16 -5.52
CA SER A 137 5.21 -15.58 -6.82
C SER A 137 4.69 -14.73 -7.96
N PHE A 138 3.46 -14.21 -7.84
CA PHE A 138 2.82 -13.44 -8.89
C PHE A 138 1.60 -12.69 -8.36
N PHE A 139 1.34 -11.51 -8.92
CA PHE A 139 0.07 -10.80 -8.76
C PHE A 139 -0.66 -10.74 -10.10
N THR A 140 -1.99 -10.89 -10.09
CA THR A 140 -2.78 -10.83 -11.32
C THR A 140 -4.23 -10.44 -11.06
N ARG A 141 -4.84 -9.87 -12.10
CA ARG A 141 -6.29 -9.61 -12.13
C ARG A 141 -7.10 -10.76 -12.73
N ALA A 142 -6.43 -11.76 -13.32
CA ALA A 142 -7.06 -12.95 -13.88
C ALA A 142 -7.67 -13.86 -12.79
N HIS A 143 -8.55 -14.78 -13.21
CA HIS A 143 -9.09 -15.82 -12.34
C HIS A 143 -8.03 -16.88 -12.06
N VAL A 144 -7.36 -16.79 -10.95
CA VAL A 144 -6.38 -17.77 -10.46
C VAL A 144 -6.43 -17.83 -8.92
N PRO A 145 -6.13 -18.97 -8.30
CA PRO A 145 -5.93 -20.30 -8.87
C PRO A 145 -7.25 -20.94 -9.35
N ASN A 146 -7.16 -22.04 -10.10
CA ASN A 146 -8.35 -22.78 -10.54
C ASN A 146 -9.23 -23.28 -9.38
N ARG A 147 -8.65 -23.53 -8.20
CA ARG A 147 -9.36 -23.86 -6.96
C ARG A 147 -9.36 -22.65 -6.03
N SER A 148 -10.55 -22.22 -5.61
CA SER A 148 -10.76 -20.98 -4.83
C SER A 148 -10.50 -21.09 -3.33
N ASP A 149 -10.45 -22.30 -2.78
CA ASP A 149 -10.34 -22.57 -1.34
C ASP A 149 -9.06 -22.04 -0.67
N LYS A 150 -8.07 -21.60 -1.47
CA LYS A 150 -6.81 -21.01 -1.01
C LYS A 150 -6.42 -19.73 -1.77
N ALA A 151 -7.37 -19.13 -2.44
CA ALA A 151 -7.11 -17.90 -3.18
C ALA A 151 -6.92 -16.74 -2.20
N MET A 152 -5.93 -15.90 -2.47
CA MET A 152 -5.63 -14.71 -1.68
C MET A 152 -5.75 -13.47 -2.56
N ARG A 153 -6.20 -12.36 -1.97
CA ARG A 153 -6.19 -11.04 -2.61
C ARG A 153 -5.10 -10.17 -2.01
N GLN A 154 -4.49 -9.35 -2.83
CA GLN A 154 -3.65 -8.25 -2.37
C GLN A 154 -4.53 -7.21 -1.67
N LEU A 155 -4.11 -6.71 -0.52
CA LEU A 155 -4.63 -5.48 0.06
C LEU A 155 -3.69 -4.32 -0.27
N GLY A 156 -4.26 -3.13 -0.37
CA GLY A 156 -3.53 -1.88 -0.60
C GLY A 156 -2.73 -1.42 0.61
N MET A 157 -2.05 -2.37 1.27
CA MET A 157 -1.17 -2.12 2.40
C MET A 157 0.15 -2.85 2.21
N ILE A 158 1.23 -2.08 2.05
CA ILE A 158 2.56 -2.56 1.72
C ILE A 158 3.57 -1.89 2.64
N GLY A 159 4.49 -2.67 3.18
CA GLY A 159 5.62 -2.18 3.95
C GLY A 159 6.90 -2.26 3.13
N PHE A 160 7.78 -1.26 3.29
CA PHE A 160 9.08 -1.17 2.64
C PHE A 160 10.13 -0.74 3.65
N THR A 161 11.34 -1.30 3.55
CA THR A 161 12.53 -0.61 4.05
C THR A 161 12.81 0.62 3.17
N LEU A 162 13.55 1.60 3.69
CA LEU A 162 13.96 2.76 2.89
C LEU A 162 14.76 2.36 1.65
N ALA A 163 15.61 1.35 1.79
CA ALA A 163 16.42 0.84 0.69
C ALA A 163 15.54 0.26 -0.42
N ALA A 164 14.59 -0.61 -0.08
CA ALA A 164 13.68 -1.23 -1.05
C ALA A 164 12.79 -0.21 -1.77
N LEU A 165 12.26 0.79 -1.05
CA LEU A 165 11.47 1.85 -1.65
C LEU A 165 12.30 2.70 -2.63
N THR A 166 13.53 3.06 -2.25
CA THR A 166 14.45 3.80 -3.12
C THR A 166 14.84 2.98 -4.36
N GLN A 167 15.04 1.67 -4.20
CA GLN A 167 15.31 0.78 -5.33
C GLN A 167 14.14 0.70 -6.30
N TYR A 168 12.90 0.57 -5.79
CA TYR A 168 11.70 0.59 -6.64
C TYR A 168 11.66 1.81 -7.55
N ILE A 169 11.96 3.01 -7.04
CA ILE A 169 11.93 4.25 -7.83
C ILE A 169 12.98 4.27 -8.93
N ASN A 170 14.11 3.59 -8.75
CA ASN A 170 15.18 3.52 -9.75
C ASN A 170 14.91 2.48 -10.84
N LEU A 171 13.94 1.59 -10.65
CA LEU A 171 13.54 0.61 -11.67
C LEU A 171 12.64 1.26 -12.72
N GLN A 172 12.80 0.85 -13.97
CA GLN A 172 11.88 1.21 -15.04
C GLN A 172 10.60 0.40 -14.93
N PRO A 173 9.44 0.93 -15.36
CA PRO A 173 8.22 0.15 -15.51
C PRO A 173 8.46 -1.13 -16.31
N THR A 174 7.84 -2.21 -15.90
CA THR A 174 8.04 -3.53 -16.48
C THR A 174 6.81 -4.01 -17.26
N PRO A 175 6.96 -4.93 -18.24
CA PRO A 175 5.85 -5.39 -19.07
C PRO A 175 4.66 -5.95 -18.28
N LEU A 176 4.89 -6.75 -17.23
CA LEU A 176 3.80 -7.32 -16.43
C LEU A 176 3.17 -6.28 -15.50
N GLU A 177 3.95 -5.32 -14.99
CA GLU A 177 3.39 -4.18 -14.27
C GLU A 177 2.38 -3.42 -15.12
N GLU A 178 2.72 -3.14 -16.39
CA GLU A 178 1.84 -2.42 -17.31
C GLU A 178 0.61 -3.24 -17.70
N LEU A 179 0.81 -4.52 -18.05
CA LEU A 179 -0.26 -5.42 -18.51
C LEU A 179 -1.29 -5.73 -17.41
N GLU A 180 -0.83 -5.98 -16.20
CA GLU A 180 -1.69 -6.27 -15.04
C GLU A 180 -2.14 -4.99 -14.31
N SER A 181 -1.47 -3.87 -14.58
CA SER A 181 -1.63 -2.60 -13.84
C SER A 181 -1.46 -2.79 -12.32
N ILE A 182 -0.35 -3.45 -11.94
CA ILE A 182 0.01 -3.77 -10.57
C ILE A 182 1.46 -3.37 -10.34
N ASP A 183 1.71 -2.33 -9.55
CA ASP A 183 3.05 -1.75 -9.32
C ASP A 183 4.04 -2.74 -8.67
N MET A 184 3.57 -3.63 -7.81
CA MET A 184 4.42 -4.66 -7.19
C MET A 184 4.99 -5.68 -8.18
N MET A 185 4.43 -5.80 -9.40
CA MET A 185 5.00 -6.62 -10.45
C MET A 185 6.37 -6.11 -10.89
N ARG A 186 6.64 -4.79 -10.85
CA ARG A 186 7.96 -4.21 -11.13
C ARG A 186 9.05 -4.83 -10.26
N LEU A 187 8.76 -5.06 -8.98
CA LEU A 187 9.69 -5.69 -8.06
C LEU A 187 9.91 -7.18 -8.39
N LEU A 188 8.82 -7.93 -8.59
CA LEU A 188 8.89 -9.36 -8.89
C LEU A 188 9.65 -9.64 -10.20
N GLU A 189 9.45 -8.82 -11.24
CA GLU A 189 10.16 -8.97 -12.53
C GLU A 189 11.65 -8.59 -12.44
N ASN A 190 12.07 -7.93 -11.35
CA ASN A 190 13.46 -7.61 -11.03
C ASN A 190 14.01 -8.48 -9.89
N ASP A 191 13.42 -9.67 -9.66
CA ASP A 191 13.86 -10.69 -8.70
C ASP A 191 13.86 -10.25 -7.22
N TYR A 192 13.06 -9.22 -6.86
CA TYR A 192 12.85 -8.88 -5.46
C TYR A 192 11.86 -9.84 -4.80
N GLU A 193 12.12 -10.19 -3.55
CA GLU A 193 11.20 -10.98 -2.73
C GLU A 193 10.14 -10.08 -2.07
N ILE A 194 8.88 -10.52 -2.10
CA ILE A 194 7.74 -9.90 -1.40
C ILE A 194 7.09 -10.95 -0.52
#